data_a577fe58f79132091bf9cc0a7b4922d2
#
_entry.id   a577fe58f79132091bf9cc0a7b4922d2
#
_cell.length_a   1.000
_cell.length_b   1.000
_cell.length_c   1.000
_cell.angle_alpha   90.00
_cell.angle_beta   90.00
_cell.angle_gamma   90.00
#
_symmetry.space_group_name_H-M   'P 1'
#
loop_
_entity.id
_entity.type
_entity.pdbx_description
1 polymer ?
#
loop_
_entity_poly.entity_id
_entity_poly.type
_entity_poly.pdbx_seq_one_letter_code
_entity_poly.pdbx_strand_id
1 'polypeptide(L)'
;MSDVSPHPPNGIFDLGHWDGVSSFMTAGHGPLPLNCDWAWRAAEFYQSNAISQISSPQSGMDIGPSSKLFYNGTDGQISVFADVPAMGSGPIGLGLAIYEFTGDFLSLAFAVPDAAAQGMTKFTLFQCDVMTVVDHPVTFYLRLNVRYAATVATFTQAVKTSGGHVCATFDLGFHRFEVGEFSKIWLDVMINSPQHNRIIVNDLTLLRHPWGQF
;
A
#
# COMPACT_ATOMS: atom_id res chain seq x y z
N MET A 1 34.14 23.53 -3.88
CA MET A 1 32.72 23.80 -4.24
C MET A 1 32.13 22.44 -4.53
N SER A 2 31.56 21.84 -3.51
CA SER A 2 30.90 20.53 -3.57
C SER A 2 29.43 20.75 -3.92
N ASP A 3 29.07 20.28 -5.09
CA ASP A 3 27.71 20.28 -5.62
C ASP A 3 26.87 19.30 -4.79
N VAL A 4 26.10 19.84 -3.87
CA VAL A 4 25.10 19.05 -3.10
C VAL A 4 23.82 19.10 -3.92
N SER A 5 23.64 18.11 -4.79
CA SER A 5 22.31 17.83 -5.35
C SER A 5 21.33 17.69 -4.18
N PRO A 6 20.21 18.42 -4.19
CA PRO A 6 19.16 18.19 -3.21
C PRO A 6 18.50 16.85 -3.52
N HIS A 7 18.92 15.81 -2.81
CA HIS A 7 18.07 14.62 -2.70
C HIS A 7 16.73 15.10 -2.14
N PRO A 8 15.60 14.68 -2.72
CA PRO A 8 14.32 14.87 -2.06
C PRO A 8 14.43 14.24 -0.67
N PRO A 9 13.85 14.85 0.36
CA PRO A 9 13.95 14.34 1.71
C PRO A 9 13.52 12.87 1.68
N ASN A 10 14.44 12.01 2.09
CA ASN A 10 14.23 10.59 2.21
C ASN A 10 12.93 10.35 2.96
N GLY A 11 11.99 9.71 2.27
CA GLY A 11 10.73 9.24 2.81
C GLY A 11 10.01 10.25 3.69
N ILE A 12 8.89 10.75 3.23
CA ILE A 12 7.96 11.54 4.05
C ILE A 12 7.64 10.83 5.36
N PHE A 13 8.09 9.59 5.49
CA PHE A 13 7.93 8.69 6.61
C PHE A 13 9.28 8.17 7.10
N ASP A 14 9.97 8.99 7.89
CA ASP A 14 10.97 8.48 8.82
C ASP A 14 10.23 7.67 9.89
N LEU A 15 10.51 6.38 9.98
CA LEU A 15 9.90 5.49 10.97
C LEU A 15 10.05 5.99 12.42
N GLY A 16 11.02 6.87 12.71
CA GLY A 16 11.19 7.55 13.98
C GLY A 16 10.14 8.62 14.30
N HIS A 17 9.34 9.08 13.31
CA HIS A 17 8.31 10.12 13.46
C HIS A 17 6.88 9.59 13.27
N TRP A 18 6.70 8.29 13.35
CA TRP A 18 5.43 7.61 13.11
C TRP A 18 4.27 8.10 13.99
N ASP A 19 4.52 8.49 15.21
CA ASP A 19 3.46 8.88 16.15
C ASP A 19 2.64 10.07 15.67
N GLY A 20 3.29 11.06 15.08
CA GLY A 20 2.62 12.23 14.50
C GLY A 20 1.86 11.92 13.22
N VAL A 21 2.46 11.15 12.32
CA VAL A 21 1.84 10.73 11.06
C VAL A 21 0.73 9.71 11.33
N SER A 22 0.94 8.81 12.28
CA SER A 22 -0.05 7.81 12.70
C SER A 22 -1.33 8.47 13.22
N SER A 23 -1.22 9.43 14.16
CA SER A 23 -2.38 10.15 14.68
C SER A 23 -3.08 10.96 13.60
N PHE A 24 -2.34 11.57 12.70
CA PHE A 24 -2.84 12.28 11.55
C PHE A 24 -3.61 11.36 10.58
N MET A 25 -3.00 10.26 10.18
CA MET A 25 -3.61 9.29 9.28
C MET A 25 -4.80 8.55 9.89
N THR A 26 -4.80 8.36 11.21
CA THR A 26 -5.88 7.68 11.93
C THR A 26 -7.09 8.58 12.13
N ALA A 27 -6.87 9.86 12.42
CA ALA A 27 -7.94 10.77 12.84
C ALA A 27 -8.38 11.74 11.74
N GLY A 28 -7.65 11.85 10.63
CA GLY A 28 -7.89 12.86 9.59
C GLY A 28 -7.69 14.31 10.07
N HIS A 29 -6.96 14.52 11.16
CA HIS A 29 -6.89 15.79 11.89
C HIS A 29 -5.45 16.29 12.15
N GLY A 30 -4.48 15.87 11.39
CA GLY A 30 -3.10 16.37 11.50
C GLY A 30 -2.69 17.25 10.31
N PRO A 31 -1.53 17.90 10.35
CA PRO A 31 -0.99 18.61 9.19
C PRO A 31 -0.62 17.59 8.11
N LEU A 32 -1.16 17.79 6.89
CA LEU A 32 -0.78 16.98 5.74
C LEU A 32 0.71 17.14 5.42
N PRO A 33 1.37 16.12 4.91
CA PRO A 33 2.69 16.28 4.32
C PRO A 33 2.70 17.41 3.29
N LEU A 34 3.86 18.05 3.12
CA LEU A 34 4.01 19.16 2.19
C LEU A 34 3.52 18.78 0.79
N ASN A 35 2.73 19.65 0.17
CA ASN A 35 2.13 19.45 -1.16
C ASN A 35 1.14 18.28 -1.27
N CYS A 36 0.64 17.74 -0.16
CA CYS A 36 -0.46 16.80 -0.15
C CYS A 36 -1.77 17.50 0.19
N ASP A 37 -2.85 17.10 -0.46
CA ASP A 37 -4.21 17.54 -0.12
C ASP A 37 -5.05 16.42 0.54
N TRP A 38 -4.55 15.19 0.47
CA TRP A 38 -5.16 14.05 1.12
C TRP A 38 -4.11 12.97 1.41
N ALA A 39 -4.32 12.24 2.51
CA ALA A 39 -3.48 11.13 2.90
C ALA A 39 -4.28 10.04 3.61
N TRP A 40 -3.83 8.80 3.50
CA TRP A 40 -4.44 7.65 4.14
C TRP A 40 -3.40 6.60 4.50
N ARG A 41 -3.62 5.95 5.64
CA ARG A 41 -2.88 4.78 6.10
C ARG A 41 -3.84 3.63 6.33
N ALA A 42 -3.51 2.43 5.92
CA ALA A 42 -4.37 1.28 6.11
C ALA A 42 -4.54 0.94 7.60
N ALA A 43 -5.77 0.66 7.99
CA ALA A 43 -6.16 0.47 9.40
C ALA A 43 -5.44 -0.71 10.06
N GLU A 44 -5.03 -1.68 9.30
CA GLU A 44 -4.26 -2.85 9.70
C GLU A 44 -3.01 -2.49 10.50
N PHE A 45 -2.39 -1.34 10.21
CA PHE A 45 -1.09 -0.98 10.74
C PHE A 45 -1.13 -0.07 11.98
N TYR A 46 -2.33 0.33 12.43
CA TYR A 46 -2.45 1.18 13.63
C TYR A 46 -3.58 0.77 14.58
N GLN A 47 -4.50 -0.11 14.16
CA GLN A 47 -5.55 -0.61 15.03
C GLN A 47 -5.14 -1.94 15.68
N SER A 48 -5.26 -2.02 16.99
CA SER A 48 -5.01 -3.26 17.72
C SER A 48 -5.98 -4.37 17.27
N ASN A 49 -5.45 -5.58 17.09
CA ASN A 49 -6.22 -6.76 16.66
C ASN A 49 -6.91 -6.60 15.27
N ALA A 50 -6.40 -5.71 14.42
CA ALA A 50 -6.95 -5.49 13.10
C ALA A 50 -6.71 -6.67 12.14
N ILE A 51 -5.60 -7.40 12.31
CA ILE A 51 -5.18 -8.48 11.43
C ILE A 51 -5.65 -9.82 11.97
N SER A 52 -6.35 -10.58 11.14
CA SER A 52 -6.82 -11.92 11.48
C SER A 52 -5.68 -12.95 11.41
N GLN A 53 -5.64 -13.85 12.40
CA GLN A 53 -4.76 -15.02 12.33
C GLN A 53 -5.49 -16.13 11.52
N ILE A 54 -5.02 -16.41 10.31
CA ILE A 54 -5.69 -17.33 9.41
C ILE A 54 -4.68 -18.35 8.87
N SER A 55 -4.93 -19.62 9.08
CA SER A 55 -4.22 -20.71 8.41
C SER A 55 -5.02 -21.12 7.16
N SER A 56 -4.37 -21.22 6.03
CA SER A 56 -4.97 -21.58 4.73
C SER A 56 -6.16 -20.66 4.35
N PRO A 57 -5.95 -19.34 4.22
CA PRO A 57 -6.98 -18.42 3.79
C PRO A 57 -7.45 -18.78 2.38
N GLN A 58 -8.72 -18.54 2.10
CA GLN A 58 -9.26 -18.65 0.73
C GLN A 58 -9.04 -17.35 -0.04
N SER A 59 -8.89 -17.47 -1.36
CA SER A 59 -8.82 -16.26 -2.24
C SER A 59 -10.10 -15.46 -2.14
N GLY A 60 -9.97 -14.14 -1.94
CA GLY A 60 -11.07 -13.20 -1.71
C GLY A 60 -11.45 -13.01 -0.25
N MET A 61 -10.80 -13.71 0.70
CA MET A 61 -11.07 -13.58 2.13
C MET A 61 -10.60 -12.24 2.69
N ASP A 62 -11.40 -11.67 3.61
CA ASP A 62 -10.99 -10.51 4.41
C ASP A 62 -9.92 -10.93 5.42
N ILE A 63 -8.82 -10.20 5.46
CA ILE A 63 -7.68 -10.45 6.35
C ILE A 63 -7.45 -9.31 7.35
N GLY A 64 -8.11 -8.20 7.14
CA GLY A 64 -8.11 -7.02 7.98
C GLY A 64 -9.28 -6.09 7.65
N PRO A 65 -9.39 -4.93 8.32
CA PRO A 65 -10.51 -4.00 8.17
C PRO A 65 -10.66 -3.44 6.75
N SER A 66 -9.55 -3.24 6.05
CA SER A 66 -9.55 -2.68 4.69
C SER A 66 -8.91 -3.61 3.67
N SER A 67 -8.45 -4.80 4.08
CA SER A 67 -7.64 -5.67 3.22
C SER A 67 -8.27 -7.04 2.96
N LYS A 68 -8.06 -7.51 1.74
CA LYS A 68 -8.40 -8.85 1.26
C LYS A 68 -7.19 -9.52 0.64
N LEU A 69 -7.13 -10.84 0.79
CA LEU A 69 -6.12 -11.66 0.11
C LEU A 69 -6.72 -12.26 -1.16
N PHE A 70 -6.03 -12.10 -2.28
CA PHE A 70 -6.36 -12.76 -3.55
C PHE A 70 -5.16 -13.54 -4.06
N TYR A 71 -5.40 -14.68 -4.65
CA TYR A 71 -4.39 -15.47 -5.33
C TYR A 71 -5.06 -16.38 -6.37
N ASN A 72 -4.29 -16.80 -7.37
CA ASN A 72 -4.67 -17.87 -8.30
C ASN A 72 -3.79 -19.09 -8.00
N GLY A 73 -4.37 -20.20 -7.81
CA GLY A 73 -3.69 -21.44 -7.45
C GLY A 73 -4.61 -22.30 -6.58
N THR A 74 -4.48 -23.59 -6.72
CA THR A 74 -5.34 -24.55 -6.01
C THR A 74 -4.67 -25.15 -4.79
N ASP A 75 -3.35 -25.17 -4.77
CA ASP A 75 -2.55 -25.85 -3.75
C ASP A 75 -1.52 -24.88 -3.21
N GLY A 76 -1.75 -24.34 -2.04
CA GLY A 76 -0.84 -23.41 -1.39
C GLY A 76 -0.93 -23.51 0.12
N GLN A 77 0.21 -23.59 0.79
CA GLN A 77 0.29 -23.40 2.23
C GLN A 77 0.60 -21.95 2.52
N ILE A 78 -0.46 -21.15 2.67
CA ILE A 78 -0.37 -19.74 3.03
C ILE A 78 -0.93 -19.58 4.43
N SER A 79 -0.26 -18.76 5.25
CA SER A 79 -0.78 -18.32 6.53
C SER A 79 -0.70 -16.80 6.61
N VAL A 80 -1.77 -16.18 7.13
CA VAL A 80 -1.83 -14.75 7.46
C VAL A 80 -1.68 -14.61 8.97
N PHE A 81 -0.88 -13.66 9.43
CA PHE A 81 -0.67 -13.41 10.86
C PHE A 81 -0.37 -11.93 11.13
N ALA A 82 -0.64 -11.52 12.37
CA ALA A 82 -0.17 -10.22 12.86
C ALA A 82 1.28 -10.36 13.35
N ASP A 83 2.19 -9.57 12.81
CA ASP A 83 3.56 -9.45 13.31
C ASP A 83 3.61 -8.33 14.34
N VAL A 84 3.59 -8.72 15.60
CA VAL A 84 3.61 -7.78 16.73
C VAL A 84 5.05 -7.64 17.22
N PRO A 85 5.60 -6.41 17.28
CA PRO A 85 6.95 -6.20 17.81
C PRO A 85 7.09 -6.72 19.23
N ALA A 86 8.19 -7.41 19.51
CA ALA A 86 8.44 -8.05 20.81
C ALA A 86 8.44 -7.07 22.01
N MET A 87 8.66 -5.79 21.79
CA MET A 87 8.65 -4.73 22.82
C MET A 87 7.37 -3.89 22.84
N GLY A 88 6.35 -4.21 22.06
CA GLY A 88 5.04 -3.53 22.09
C GLY A 88 5.02 -2.09 21.58
N SER A 89 6.12 -1.56 21.09
CA SER A 89 6.27 -0.15 20.68
C SER A 89 6.52 0.07 19.20
N GLY A 90 6.01 -0.79 18.34
CA GLY A 90 6.13 -0.65 16.88
C GLY A 90 4.80 -0.86 16.18
N PRO A 91 4.72 -0.58 14.88
CA PRO A 91 3.55 -0.88 14.07
C PRO A 91 3.30 -2.39 14.04
N ILE A 92 2.03 -2.77 13.98
CA ILE A 92 1.62 -4.16 13.77
C ILE A 92 1.80 -4.46 12.29
N GLY A 93 2.62 -5.46 11.96
CA GLY A 93 2.83 -5.89 10.58
C GLY A 93 1.77 -6.89 10.13
N LEU A 94 1.34 -6.81 8.87
CA LEU A 94 0.57 -7.84 8.18
C LEU A 94 1.54 -8.87 7.60
N GLY A 95 1.62 -10.03 8.24
CA GLY A 95 2.53 -11.11 7.86
C GLY A 95 1.86 -12.16 6.97
N LEU A 96 2.62 -12.63 5.99
CA LEU A 96 2.32 -13.77 5.14
C LEU A 96 3.45 -14.80 5.27
N ALA A 97 3.15 -16.03 5.65
CA ALA A 97 4.08 -17.14 5.55
C ALA A 97 3.61 -18.04 4.40
N ILE A 98 4.47 -18.23 3.40
CA ILE A 98 4.15 -18.91 2.15
C ILE A 98 5.16 -20.04 1.99
N TYR A 99 4.72 -21.28 2.23
CA TYR A 99 5.59 -22.47 2.12
C TYR A 99 5.53 -23.07 0.73
N GLU A 100 4.33 -23.28 0.22
CA GLU A 100 4.09 -23.79 -1.13
C GLU A 100 3.08 -22.89 -1.82
N PHE A 101 3.33 -22.61 -3.08
CA PHE A 101 2.45 -21.77 -3.88
C PHE A 101 2.58 -22.14 -5.35
N THR A 102 1.49 -22.58 -5.96
CA THR A 102 1.43 -23.01 -7.36
C THR A 102 0.85 -21.95 -8.28
N GLY A 103 0.37 -20.84 -7.72
CA GLY A 103 -0.19 -19.73 -8.49
C GLY A 103 0.88 -18.79 -9.08
N ASP A 104 0.45 -17.93 -9.99
CA ASP A 104 1.31 -16.93 -10.61
C ASP A 104 1.43 -15.66 -9.75
N PHE A 105 0.38 -15.33 -8.98
CA PHE A 105 0.36 -14.14 -8.15
C PHE A 105 -0.37 -14.35 -6.83
N LEU A 106 0.06 -13.60 -5.84
CA LEU A 106 -0.62 -13.36 -4.58
C LEU A 106 -0.78 -11.84 -4.44
N SER A 107 -1.93 -11.37 -4.05
CA SER A 107 -2.25 -9.95 -3.94
C SER A 107 -2.93 -9.62 -2.63
N LEU A 108 -2.43 -8.60 -1.94
CA LEU A 108 -3.12 -7.89 -0.88
C LEU A 108 -3.86 -6.71 -1.50
N ALA A 109 -5.18 -6.76 -1.51
CA ALA A 109 -6.01 -5.68 -2.02
C ALA A 109 -6.54 -4.82 -0.87
N PHE A 110 -6.24 -3.53 -0.88
CA PHE A 110 -6.63 -2.57 0.13
C PHE A 110 -7.74 -1.67 -0.38
N ALA A 111 -8.85 -1.63 0.33
CA ALA A 111 -9.93 -0.68 0.07
C ALA A 111 -9.54 0.71 0.60
N VAL A 112 -9.38 1.65 -0.31
CA VAL A 112 -9.10 3.05 0.02
C VAL A 112 -10.42 3.79 0.27
N PRO A 113 -10.52 4.67 1.28
CA PRO A 113 -11.74 5.43 1.56
C PRO A 113 -12.21 6.25 0.36
N ASP A 114 -13.51 6.37 0.17
CA ASP A 114 -14.11 7.11 -0.98
C ASP A 114 -13.71 8.59 -1.00
N ALA A 115 -13.34 9.16 0.16
CA ALA A 115 -12.78 10.51 0.26
C ALA A 115 -11.53 10.72 -0.60
N ALA A 116 -10.78 9.66 -0.91
CA ALA A 116 -9.63 9.73 -1.80
C ALA A 116 -10.00 10.17 -3.23
N ALA A 117 -11.22 9.86 -3.69
CA ALA A 117 -11.70 10.25 -5.01
C ALA A 117 -12.24 11.68 -5.06
N GLN A 118 -12.57 12.26 -3.91
CA GLN A 118 -13.15 13.62 -3.84
C GLN A 118 -12.10 14.66 -4.20
N GLY A 119 -12.42 15.54 -5.14
CA GLY A 119 -11.52 16.60 -5.61
C GLY A 119 -10.39 16.12 -6.55
N MET A 120 -10.38 14.83 -6.91
CA MET A 120 -9.44 14.32 -7.91
C MET A 120 -9.66 14.96 -9.28
N THR A 121 -8.56 15.14 -9.98
CA THR A 121 -8.53 15.56 -11.38
C THR A 121 -7.64 14.59 -12.17
N LYS A 122 -7.67 14.72 -13.49
CA LYS A 122 -6.74 13.97 -14.35
C LYS A 122 -5.26 14.31 -14.11
N PHE A 123 -4.97 15.37 -13.37
CA PHE A 123 -3.61 15.78 -13.03
C PHE A 123 -3.19 15.35 -11.62
N THR A 124 -4.02 14.57 -10.95
CA THR A 124 -3.71 14.06 -9.61
C THR A 124 -2.55 13.07 -9.68
N LEU A 125 -1.65 13.17 -8.72
CA LEU A 125 -0.56 12.23 -8.52
C LEU A 125 -0.76 11.53 -7.17
N PHE A 126 -0.61 10.20 -7.15
CA PHE A 126 -0.57 9.42 -5.92
C PHE A 126 0.83 8.91 -5.66
N GLN A 127 1.26 8.97 -4.43
CA GLN A 127 2.44 8.28 -3.92
C GLN A 127 2.00 7.20 -2.95
N CYS A 128 2.49 5.98 -3.16
CA CYS A 128 2.28 4.85 -2.28
C CYS A 128 3.62 4.47 -1.65
N ASP A 129 3.66 4.46 -0.32
CA ASP A 129 4.81 4.04 0.46
C ASP A 129 4.46 2.77 1.23
N VAL A 130 5.32 1.76 1.12
CA VAL A 130 5.15 0.46 1.76
C VAL A 130 6.43 0.10 2.51
N MET A 131 6.31 -0.26 3.78
CA MET A 131 7.42 -0.79 4.57
C MET A 131 7.32 -2.30 4.65
N THR A 132 8.39 -2.99 4.31
CA THR A 132 8.37 -4.45 4.20
C THR A 132 9.58 -5.11 4.85
N VAL A 133 9.36 -6.33 5.33
CA VAL A 133 10.43 -7.30 5.65
C VAL A 133 10.15 -8.55 4.84
N VAL A 134 11.17 -9.11 4.20
CA VAL A 134 11.07 -10.32 3.39
C VAL A 134 12.27 -11.23 3.69
N ASP A 135 12.05 -12.54 3.76
CA ASP A 135 13.14 -13.50 3.99
C ASP A 135 14.00 -13.66 2.71
N HIS A 136 13.36 -13.55 1.54
CA HIS A 136 14.03 -13.62 0.25
C HIS A 136 13.60 -12.47 -0.65
N PRO A 137 14.49 -11.95 -1.52
CA PRO A 137 14.16 -10.89 -2.45
C PRO A 137 12.95 -11.23 -3.31
N VAL A 138 12.05 -10.26 -3.47
CA VAL A 138 10.80 -10.42 -4.19
C VAL A 138 10.51 -9.20 -5.06
N THR A 139 9.66 -9.36 -6.08
CA THR A 139 9.13 -8.23 -6.84
C THR A 139 7.70 -7.95 -6.41
N PHE A 140 7.49 -6.74 -5.89
CA PHE A 140 6.16 -6.19 -5.69
C PHE A 140 5.69 -5.48 -6.97
N TYR A 141 4.44 -5.69 -7.31
CA TYR A 141 3.72 -4.88 -8.29
C TYR A 141 2.67 -4.08 -7.52
N LEU A 142 2.97 -2.80 -7.28
CA LEU A 142 2.01 -1.88 -6.68
C LEU A 142 1.08 -1.38 -7.77
N ARG A 143 -0.22 -1.61 -7.61
CA ARG A 143 -1.23 -1.26 -8.61
C ARG A 143 -2.31 -0.39 -8.00
N LEU A 144 -2.37 0.86 -8.42
CA LEU A 144 -3.46 1.77 -8.12
C LEU A 144 -4.57 1.55 -9.16
N ASN A 145 -5.77 1.31 -8.68
CA ASN A 145 -6.97 1.16 -9.48
C ASN A 145 -7.89 2.34 -9.22
N VAL A 146 -8.32 2.99 -10.27
CA VAL A 146 -9.15 4.19 -10.21
C VAL A 146 -10.42 3.95 -11.02
N ARG A 147 -11.56 3.93 -10.36
CA ARG A 147 -12.86 3.87 -11.02
C ARG A 147 -13.26 5.26 -11.48
N TYR A 148 -13.51 5.36 -12.76
CA TYR A 148 -13.86 6.57 -13.46
C TYR A 148 -15.05 6.29 -14.40
N ALA A 149 -16.16 6.98 -14.19
CA ALA A 149 -17.43 6.65 -14.83
C ALA A 149 -17.75 5.14 -14.73
N ALA A 150 -17.91 4.44 -15.85
CA ALA A 150 -18.19 3.00 -15.89
C ALA A 150 -16.93 2.13 -16.05
N THR A 151 -15.74 2.73 -16.11
CA THR A 151 -14.47 2.04 -16.38
C THR A 151 -13.55 2.04 -15.17
N VAL A 152 -12.49 1.23 -15.24
CA VAL A 152 -11.40 1.23 -14.25
C VAL A 152 -10.11 1.44 -15.00
N ALA A 153 -9.40 2.51 -14.64
CA ALA A 153 -8.01 2.72 -15.04
C ALA A 153 -7.08 2.09 -14.03
N THR A 154 -6.02 1.44 -14.49
CA THR A 154 -5.02 0.78 -13.66
C THR A 154 -3.63 1.35 -13.92
N PHE A 155 -2.92 1.66 -12.85
CA PHE A 155 -1.54 2.14 -12.87
C PHE A 155 -0.69 1.16 -12.08
N THR A 156 0.31 0.56 -12.71
CA THR A 156 1.13 -0.48 -12.08
C THR A 156 2.60 -0.10 -12.12
N GLN A 157 3.28 -0.24 -11.00
CA GLN A 157 4.74 -0.12 -10.89
C GLN A 157 5.33 -1.38 -10.27
N ALA A 158 6.41 -1.89 -10.87
CA ALA A 158 7.14 -3.04 -10.37
C ALA A 158 8.35 -2.56 -9.57
N VAL A 159 8.50 -3.03 -8.34
CA VAL A 159 9.61 -2.70 -7.45
C VAL A 159 10.22 -3.99 -6.91
N LYS A 160 11.51 -4.21 -7.19
CA LYS A 160 12.28 -5.29 -6.56
C LYS A 160 12.73 -4.83 -5.18
N THR A 161 12.57 -5.69 -4.20
CA THR A 161 13.00 -5.42 -2.83
C THR A 161 13.60 -6.64 -2.16
N SER A 162 14.52 -6.41 -1.26
CA SER A 162 15.02 -7.36 -0.25
C SER A 162 14.58 -6.97 1.16
N GLY A 163 13.51 -6.19 1.26
CA GLY A 163 12.99 -5.57 2.48
C GLY A 163 13.29 -4.07 2.56
N GLY A 164 12.68 -3.39 3.52
CA GLY A 164 12.78 -1.95 3.72
C GLY A 164 11.67 -1.16 3.03
N HIS A 165 11.97 0.08 2.68
CA HIS A 165 11.02 1.01 2.08
C HIS A 165 10.86 0.77 0.57
N VAL A 166 9.63 0.67 0.13
CA VAL A 166 9.21 0.56 -1.27
C VAL A 166 8.30 1.75 -1.57
N CYS A 167 8.61 2.53 -2.60
CA CYS A 167 7.83 3.68 -3.02
C CYS A 167 7.42 3.54 -4.48
N ALA A 168 6.16 3.89 -4.77
CA ALA A 168 5.62 3.98 -6.13
C ALA A 168 4.84 5.28 -6.30
N THR A 169 4.99 5.90 -7.46
CA THR A 169 4.27 7.13 -7.83
C THR A 169 3.40 6.87 -9.04
N PHE A 170 2.13 7.24 -8.95
CA PHE A 170 1.13 7.05 -9.98
C PHE A 170 0.66 8.41 -10.48
N ASP A 171 1.09 8.80 -11.65
CA ASP A 171 0.67 10.05 -12.30
C ASP A 171 -0.53 9.77 -13.22
N LEU A 172 -1.69 10.29 -12.83
CA LEU A 172 -2.92 10.13 -13.60
C LEU A 172 -2.89 10.92 -14.92
N GLY A 173 -2.02 11.91 -15.05
CA GLY A 173 -1.87 12.72 -16.26
C GLY A 173 -1.45 11.94 -17.51
N PHE A 174 -0.84 10.78 -17.32
CA PHE A 174 -0.48 9.89 -18.42
C PHE A 174 -1.66 9.06 -18.97
N HIS A 175 -2.81 9.07 -18.28
CA HIS A 175 -3.99 8.35 -18.74
C HIS A 175 -4.99 9.29 -19.39
N ARG A 176 -5.61 8.83 -20.48
CA ARG A 176 -6.69 9.58 -21.13
C ARG A 176 -8.02 9.24 -20.46
N PHE A 177 -8.46 10.12 -19.59
CA PHE A 177 -9.80 10.04 -19.01
C PHE A 177 -10.80 10.75 -19.94
N GLU A 178 -11.90 10.08 -20.22
CA GLU A 178 -13.06 10.70 -20.86
C GLU A 178 -13.79 11.62 -19.89
N VAL A 179 -14.91 12.22 -20.29
CA VAL A 179 -15.71 13.05 -19.41
C VAL A 179 -16.46 12.16 -18.41
N GLY A 180 -16.28 12.37 -17.11
CA GLY A 180 -16.91 11.58 -16.05
C GLY A 180 -16.35 11.94 -14.68
N GLU A 181 -16.79 11.23 -13.66
CA GLU A 181 -16.39 11.45 -12.27
C GLU A 181 -15.56 10.28 -11.73
N PHE A 182 -14.59 10.61 -10.89
CA PHE A 182 -13.83 9.66 -10.10
C PHE A 182 -14.69 9.22 -8.92
N SER A 183 -14.85 7.92 -8.71
CA SER A 183 -15.79 7.42 -7.72
C SER A 183 -15.17 6.50 -6.68
N LYS A 184 -14.12 5.76 -7.02
CA LYS A 184 -13.51 4.79 -6.12
C LYS A 184 -12.07 4.54 -6.46
N ILE A 185 -11.26 4.30 -5.41
CA ILE A 185 -9.86 3.90 -5.53
C ILE A 185 -9.64 2.65 -4.68
N TRP A 186 -8.78 1.77 -5.13
CA TRP A 186 -8.20 0.71 -4.31
C TRP A 186 -6.78 0.41 -4.76
N LEU A 187 -6.00 -0.14 -3.86
CA LEU A 187 -4.60 -0.45 -4.07
C LEU A 187 -4.38 -1.95 -3.97
N ASP A 188 -3.69 -2.53 -4.94
CA ASP A 188 -3.23 -3.91 -4.88
C ASP A 188 -1.71 -3.93 -4.69
N VAL A 189 -1.27 -4.67 -3.69
CA VAL A 189 0.13 -5.05 -3.48
C VAL A 189 0.27 -6.49 -3.95
N MET A 190 0.66 -6.65 -5.21
CA MET A 190 0.81 -7.97 -5.82
C MET A 190 2.24 -8.46 -5.68
N ILE A 191 2.40 -9.73 -5.40
CA ILE A 191 3.68 -10.40 -5.18
C ILE A 191 3.79 -11.52 -6.22
N ASN A 192 4.83 -11.42 -7.04
CA ASN A 192 5.08 -12.43 -8.05
C ASN A 192 5.95 -13.56 -7.50
N SER A 193 5.56 -14.80 -7.75
CA SER A 193 6.31 -15.98 -7.34
C SER A 193 6.71 -15.98 -5.84
N PRO A 194 5.74 -15.88 -4.91
CA PRO A 194 6.01 -15.66 -3.49
C PRO A 194 6.40 -16.90 -2.70
N GLN A 195 6.57 -18.08 -3.32
CA GLN A 195 6.81 -19.35 -2.66
C GLN A 195 8.10 -19.33 -1.82
N HIS A 196 8.07 -20.10 -0.73
CA HIS A 196 9.17 -20.22 0.24
C HIS A 196 9.63 -18.87 0.83
N ASN A 197 8.67 -17.99 1.11
CA ASN A 197 8.97 -16.65 1.63
C ASN A 197 8.09 -16.31 2.84
N ARG A 198 8.66 -15.59 3.77
CA ARG A 198 7.93 -14.84 4.79
C ARG A 198 7.99 -13.38 4.41
N ILE A 199 6.83 -12.77 4.26
CA ILE A 199 6.68 -11.39 3.84
C ILE A 199 5.87 -10.66 4.91
N ILE A 200 6.39 -9.57 5.42
CA ILE A 200 5.71 -8.72 6.37
C ILE A 200 5.58 -7.33 5.74
N VAL A 201 4.36 -6.85 5.65
CA VAL A 201 4.07 -5.45 5.37
C VAL A 201 3.88 -4.76 6.72
N ASN A 202 4.84 -3.93 7.11
CA ASN A 202 4.82 -3.22 8.39
C ASN A 202 4.01 -1.94 8.31
N ASP A 203 3.85 -1.39 7.11
CA ASP A 203 3.04 -0.22 6.87
C ASP A 203 2.71 0.00 5.39
N LEU A 204 1.60 0.69 5.17
CA LEU A 204 1.16 1.11 3.85
C LEU A 204 0.42 2.44 3.96
N THR A 205 0.92 3.42 3.22
CA THR A 205 0.34 4.76 3.13
C THR A 205 0.12 5.17 1.70
N LEU A 206 -0.91 5.96 1.48
CA LEU A 206 -1.23 6.55 0.18
C LEU A 206 -1.41 8.06 0.36
N LEU A 207 -0.62 8.83 -0.38
CA LEU A 207 -0.65 10.27 -0.40
C LEU A 207 -1.19 10.76 -1.73
N ARG A 208 -1.99 11.83 -1.70
CA ARG A 208 -2.46 12.49 -2.90
C ARG A 208 -1.85 13.88 -3.00
N HIS A 209 -1.26 14.15 -4.15
CA HIS A 209 -0.70 15.45 -4.50
C HIS A 209 -1.54 16.04 -5.63
N PRO A 210 -2.20 17.19 -5.42
CA PRO A 210 -2.74 17.94 -6.53
C PRO A 210 -1.57 18.44 -7.37
N TRP A 211 -1.62 18.27 -8.66
CA TRP A 211 -0.66 18.94 -9.53
C TRP A 211 -0.82 20.45 -9.30
N GLY A 212 0.26 21.09 -8.89
CA GLY A 212 0.30 22.53 -8.84
C GLY A 212 -0.01 23.08 -10.24
N GLN A 213 -0.98 23.97 -10.32
CA GLN A 213 -1.12 24.80 -11.50
C GLN A 213 0.15 25.68 -11.52
N PHE A 214 1.07 25.36 -12.41
CA PHE A 214 2.16 26.24 -12.76
C PHE A 214 1.68 27.27 -13.77
#